data_a66a47cd57bd1175d62a0819f0245482
#
_entry.id   a66a47cd57bd1175d62a0819f0245482
#
_cell.length_a   1.000
_cell.length_b   1.000
_cell.length_c   1.000
_cell.angle_alpha   90.00
_cell.angle_beta   90.00
_cell.angle_gamma   90.00
#
_symmetry.space_group_name_H-M   'P 1'
#
loop_
_entity.id
_entity.type
_entity.pdbx_description
1 polymer ?
#
loop_
_entity_poly.entity_id
_entity_poly.type
_entity_poly.pdbx_seq_one_letter_code
_entity_poly.pdbx_strand_id
1 'polypeptide(L)'
;MTVTRREMLAVTAAALAAPLVPPGAAEAARAAGPAPKFFTPPEFALLDELAELIIPADAQSPGARAAGVASYIDFRLSESLEPERQASWRSGLQAVDALSRELHGRSFLDATPDQRVAVLTRIAAAEHEPKTPAEHFFPELKHWTARSYYTSKVGIHADQQYKGNVYQRGEYAGYDAK
;
A
#
# COMPACT_ATOMS: atom_id res chain seq x y z
N MET A 1 44.50 18.18 29.77
CA MET A 1 43.31 19.03 29.91
C MET A 1 42.32 18.27 30.75
N THR A 2 42.15 18.65 32.00
CA THR A 2 41.21 18.00 32.95
C THR A 2 39.88 18.72 32.88
N VAL A 3 38.87 18.05 32.37
CA VAL A 3 37.48 18.54 32.32
C VAL A 3 36.93 18.61 33.74
N THR A 4 36.46 19.76 34.17
CA THR A 4 35.93 19.96 35.53
C THR A 4 34.52 19.43 35.67
N ARG A 5 34.10 19.01 36.88
CA ARG A 5 32.72 18.55 37.20
C ARG A 5 31.65 19.55 36.79
N ARG A 6 31.95 20.85 36.77
CA ARG A 6 31.02 21.91 36.34
C ARG A 6 30.77 21.90 34.83
N GLU A 7 31.78 21.58 34.01
CA GLU A 7 31.65 21.47 32.56
C GLU A 7 30.84 20.22 32.16
N MET A 8 31.02 19.11 32.93
CA MET A 8 30.17 17.92 32.74
C MET A 8 28.70 18.18 33.05
N LEU A 9 28.35 18.96 34.04
CA LEU A 9 26.97 19.31 34.39
C LEU A 9 26.33 20.28 33.36
N ALA A 10 27.12 21.15 32.75
CA ALA A 10 26.61 22.03 31.67
C ALA A 10 26.30 21.27 30.39
N VAL A 11 27.05 20.23 30.02
CA VAL A 11 26.81 19.35 28.87
C VAL A 11 25.54 18.50 29.09
N THR A 12 25.29 18.06 30.33
CA THR A 12 24.11 17.24 30.67
C THR A 12 22.81 18.10 30.67
N ALA A 13 22.88 19.40 31.00
CA ALA A 13 21.72 20.29 30.94
C ALA A 13 21.31 20.67 29.52
N ALA A 14 22.24 20.71 28.56
CA ALA A 14 21.93 20.98 27.15
C ALA A 14 21.26 19.77 26.43
N ALA A 15 21.44 18.56 26.95
CA ALA A 15 20.85 17.35 26.38
C ALA A 15 19.37 17.14 26.75
N LEU A 16 18.82 17.92 27.67
CA LEU A 16 17.40 17.81 28.10
C LEU A 16 16.44 18.74 27.41
N ALA A 17 16.90 19.53 26.44
CA ALA A 17 16.02 20.32 25.57
C ALA A 17 15.58 19.49 24.32
N ALA A 18 15.21 18.23 24.51
CA ALA A 18 14.45 17.51 23.49
C ALA A 18 13.07 18.19 23.36
N PRO A 19 12.61 18.52 22.14
CA PRO A 19 11.28 19.06 21.97
C PRO A 19 10.28 18.10 22.59
N LEU A 20 9.45 18.59 23.49
CA LEU A 20 8.32 17.87 24.06
C LEU A 20 7.38 17.49 22.90
N VAL A 21 7.51 16.26 22.38
CA VAL A 21 6.55 15.69 21.43
C VAL A 21 5.25 15.54 22.21
N PRO A 22 4.15 16.18 21.76
CA PRO A 22 2.87 16.05 22.44
C PRO A 22 2.46 14.56 22.49
N PRO A 23 1.83 14.12 23.60
CA PRO A 23 1.54 12.68 23.84
C PRO A 23 0.67 12.00 22.78
N GLY A 24 0.06 12.71 21.85
CA GLY A 24 -0.64 12.13 20.69
C GLY A 24 0.20 11.97 19.42
N ALA A 25 1.33 12.68 19.30
CA ALA A 25 2.12 12.65 18.07
C ALA A 25 2.93 11.33 17.89
N ALA A 26 3.36 10.72 18.98
CA ALA A 26 4.04 9.42 18.94
C ALA A 26 3.06 8.27 18.61
N GLU A 27 1.81 8.41 19.03
CA GLU A 27 0.74 7.46 18.73
C GLU A 27 0.22 7.63 17.30
N ALA A 28 0.06 8.87 16.84
CA ALA A 28 -0.24 9.19 15.45
C ALA A 28 0.89 8.72 14.50
N ALA A 29 2.16 8.86 14.89
CA ALA A 29 3.29 8.36 14.10
C ALA A 29 3.38 6.83 14.08
N ARG A 30 2.93 6.14 15.13
CA ARG A 30 2.81 4.67 15.13
C ARG A 30 1.63 4.17 14.33
N ALA A 31 0.52 4.91 14.30
CA ALA A 31 -0.65 4.61 13.49
C ALA A 31 -0.43 4.89 11.99
N ALA A 32 0.47 5.82 11.67
CA ALA A 32 0.77 6.21 10.27
C ALA A 32 1.64 5.18 9.51
N GLY A 33 2.19 4.14 10.18
CA GLY A 33 3.11 3.22 9.55
C GLY A 33 4.45 3.85 9.14
N PRO A 34 5.38 3.10 8.57
CA PRO A 34 6.63 3.64 8.04
C PRO A 34 6.37 4.59 6.88
N ALA A 35 7.11 5.71 6.83
CA ALA A 35 7.01 6.66 5.73
C ALA A 35 7.28 5.98 4.38
N PRO A 36 6.53 6.33 3.32
CA PRO A 36 6.78 5.81 1.98
C PRO A 36 8.22 6.07 1.52
N LYS A 37 8.78 5.13 0.76
CA LYS A 37 10.16 5.21 0.25
C LYS A 37 10.24 5.85 -1.13
N PHE A 38 9.23 5.61 -1.95
CA PHE A 38 9.17 6.06 -3.33
C PHE A 38 8.06 7.09 -3.55
N PHE A 39 6.84 6.79 -3.13
CA PHE A 39 5.70 7.67 -3.32
C PHE A 39 5.70 8.84 -2.34
N THR A 40 5.12 9.94 -2.74
CA THR A 40 4.73 10.99 -1.78
C THR A 40 3.59 10.51 -0.88
N PRO A 41 3.39 11.08 0.31
CA PRO A 41 2.30 10.65 1.19
C PRO A 41 0.90 10.66 0.54
N PRO A 42 0.52 11.65 -0.30
CA PRO A 42 -0.75 11.60 -1.02
C PRO A 42 -0.84 10.49 -2.07
N GLU A 43 0.23 10.25 -2.83
CA GLU A 43 0.29 9.15 -3.80
C GLU A 43 0.18 7.78 -3.12
N PHE A 44 0.86 7.63 -1.98
CA PHE A 44 0.78 6.40 -1.18
C PHE A 44 -0.63 6.18 -0.62
N ALA A 45 -1.28 7.22 -0.10
CA ALA A 45 -2.65 7.12 0.40
C ALA A 45 -3.63 6.76 -0.72
N LEU A 46 -3.43 7.30 -1.93
CA LEU A 46 -4.23 6.94 -3.10
C LEU A 46 -4.02 5.48 -3.50
N LEU A 47 -2.78 5.00 -3.54
CA LEU A 47 -2.46 3.61 -3.82
C LEU A 47 -3.08 2.66 -2.78
N ASP A 48 -2.98 3.01 -1.50
CA ASP A 48 -3.52 2.20 -0.39
C ASP A 48 -5.04 2.06 -0.49
N GLU A 49 -5.73 3.15 -0.81
CA GLU A 49 -7.17 3.13 -1.02
C GLU A 49 -7.58 2.33 -2.26
N LEU A 50 -6.86 2.49 -3.38
CA LEU A 50 -7.11 1.71 -4.59
C LEU A 50 -6.89 0.22 -4.38
N ALA A 51 -5.82 -0.16 -3.68
CA ALA A 51 -5.54 -1.55 -3.36
C ALA A 51 -6.63 -2.17 -2.47
N GLU A 52 -7.11 -1.43 -1.46
CA GLU A 52 -8.19 -1.87 -0.58
C GLU A 52 -9.53 -2.00 -1.32
N LEU A 53 -9.81 -1.15 -2.30
CA LEU A 53 -11.00 -1.28 -3.13
C LEU A 53 -10.93 -2.49 -4.10
N ILE A 54 -9.73 -2.91 -4.50
CA ILE A 54 -9.53 -4.10 -5.35
C ILE A 54 -9.65 -5.39 -4.52
N ILE A 55 -9.06 -5.43 -3.33
CA ILE A 55 -9.17 -6.56 -2.40
C ILE A 55 -9.61 -6.01 -1.04
N PRO A 56 -10.92 -5.84 -0.86
CA PRO A 56 -11.47 -5.28 0.36
C PRO A 56 -11.41 -6.26 1.53
N ALA A 57 -11.43 -5.70 2.75
CA ALA A 57 -11.65 -6.50 3.94
C ALA A 57 -13.09 -7.02 3.98
N ASP A 58 -13.26 -8.32 4.23
CA ASP A 58 -14.54 -8.97 4.43
C ASP A 58 -14.46 -10.03 5.56
N ALA A 59 -15.49 -10.88 5.69
CA ALA A 59 -15.53 -11.91 6.74
C ALA A 59 -14.45 -13.00 6.60
N GLN A 60 -13.86 -13.16 5.42
CA GLN A 60 -12.88 -14.19 5.07
C GLN A 60 -11.50 -13.61 4.77
N SER A 61 -11.44 -12.37 4.29
CA SER A 61 -10.23 -11.67 3.88
C SER A 61 -10.00 -10.41 4.72
N PRO A 62 -8.80 -10.24 5.33
CA PRO A 62 -8.46 -9.03 6.04
C PRO A 62 -8.23 -7.78 5.15
N GLY A 63 -8.24 -7.95 3.82
CA GLY A 63 -8.06 -6.88 2.86
C GLY A 63 -6.60 -6.51 2.55
N ALA A 64 -6.42 -5.75 1.47
CA ALA A 64 -5.11 -5.36 0.96
C ALA A 64 -4.34 -4.45 1.93
N ARG A 65 -5.03 -3.59 2.65
CA ARG A 65 -4.44 -2.68 3.64
C ARG A 65 -3.81 -3.45 4.79
N ALA A 66 -4.52 -4.43 5.35
CA ALA A 66 -4.02 -5.28 6.42
C ALA A 66 -2.82 -6.15 5.96
N ALA A 67 -2.77 -6.50 4.68
CA ALA A 67 -1.66 -7.22 4.08
C ALA A 67 -0.44 -6.34 3.78
N GLY A 68 -0.56 -5.01 3.89
CA GLY A 68 0.52 -4.06 3.60
C GLY A 68 0.86 -3.96 2.11
N VAL A 69 -0.13 -4.15 1.24
CA VAL A 69 0.06 -4.19 -0.23
C VAL A 69 0.70 -2.91 -0.75
N ALA A 70 0.18 -1.73 -0.36
CA ALA A 70 0.75 -0.44 -0.78
C ALA A 70 2.20 -0.28 -0.34
N SER A 71 2.54 -0.68 0.89
CA SER A 71 3.92 -0.62 1.40
C SER A 71 4.86 -1.54 0.62
N TYR A 72 4.40 -2.72 0.21
CA TYR A 72 5.20 -3.62 -0.60
C TYR A 72 5.44 -3.08 -2.01
N ILE A 73 4.41 -2.54 -2.66
CA ILE A 73 4.54 -1.91 -3.99
C ILE A 73 5.49 -0.71 -3.94
N ASP A 74 5.31 0.18 -2.95
CA ASP A 74 6.19 1.32 -2.72
C ASP A 74 7.66 0.91 -2.54
N PHE A 75 7.90 -0.11 -1.72
CA PHE A 75 9.23 -0.68 -1.52
C PHE A 75 9.81 -1.23 -2.83
N ARG A 76 9.04 -2.02 -3.60
CA ARG A 76 9.50 -2.60 -4.87
C ARG A 76 9.82 -1.54 -5.92
N LEU A 77 9.05 -0.47 -5.97
CA LEU A 77 9.33 0.66 -6.86
C LEU A 77 10.54 1.47 -6.41
N SER A 78 10.77 1.61 -5.09
CA SER A 78 11.97 2.28 -4.58
C SER A 78 13.27 1.55 -4.93
N GLU A 79 13.22 0.22 -5.10
CA GLU A 79 14.34 -0.62 -5.50
C GLU A 79 14.45 -0.80 -7.03
N SER A 80 13.48 -0.31 -7.80
CA SER A 80 13.47 -0.48 -9.25
C SER A 80 14.59 0.34 -9.91
N LEU A 81 15.36 -0.32 -10.77
CA LEU A 81 16.34 0.32 -11.63
C LEU A 81 15.75 0.83 -12.95
N GLU A 82 14.43 0.74 -13.11
CA GLU A 82 13.70 1.15 -14.31
C GLU A 82 12.96 2.48 -14.05
N PRO A 83 13.55 3.64 -14.39
CA PRO A 83 12.91 4.95 -14.17
C PRO A 83 11.57 5.08 -14.90
N GLU A 84 11.44 4.44 -16.07
CA GLU A 84 10.21 4.43 -16.86
C GLU A 84 9.05 3.78 -16.09
N ARG A 85 9.31 2.67 -15.39
CA ARG A 85 8.32 2.02 -14.54
C ARG A 85 7.89 2.93 -13.39
N GLN A 86 8.85 3.58 -12.73
CA GLN A 86 8.56 4.54 -11.66
C GLN A 86 7.70 5.70 -12.16
N ALA A 87 8.02 6.25 -13.34
CA ALA A 87 7.23 7.31 -13.96
C ALA A 87 5.83 6.83 -14.36
N SER A 88 5.71 5.61 -14.91
CA SER A 88 4.44 4.99 -15.27
C SER A 88 3.49 4.88 -14.07
N TRP A 89 3.99 4.43 -12.93
CA TRP A 89 3.19 4.33 -11.71
C TRP A 89 2.66 5.67 -11.21
N ARG A 90 3.52 6.70 -11.18
CA ARG A 90 3.09 8.06 -10.79
C ARG A 90 2.06 8.64 -11.76
N SER A 91 2.31 8.53 -13.06
CA SER A 91 1.36 9.02 -14.07
C SER A 91 0.04 8.24 -14.04
N GLY A 92 0.07 6.94 -13.74
CA GLY A 92 -1.12 6.13 -13.57
C GLY A 92 -1.99 6.58 -12.39
N LEU A 93 -1.37 6.81 -11.21
CA LEU A 93 -2.09 7.34 -10.05
C LEU A 93 -2.66 8.74 -10.33
N GLN A 94 -1.90 9.62 -10.99
CA GLN A 94 -2.37 10.94 -11.39
C GLN A 94 -3.55 10.86 -12.37
N ALA A 95 -3.54 9.89 -13.29
CA ALA A 95 -4.63 9.69 -14.24
C ALA A 95 -5.92 9.24 -13.54
N VAL A 96 -5.84 8.39 -12.52
CA VAL A 96 -7.00 7.99 -11.70
C VAL A 96 -7.57 9.20 -10.94
N ASP A 97 -6.71 10.02 -10.34
CA ASP A 97 -7.14 11.22 -9.62
C ASP A 97 -7.77 12.26 -10.58
N ALA A 98 -7.19 12.43 -11.77
CA ALA A 98 -7.75 13.30 -12.82
C ALA A 98 -9.13 12.82 -13.26
N LEU A 99 -9.32 11.52 -13.47
CA LEU A 99 -10.62 10.94 -13.82
C LEU A 99 -11.66 11.17 -12.71
N SER A 100 -11.26 11.06 -11.44
CA SER A 100 -12.15 11.37 -10.33
C SER A 100 -12.60 12.83 -10.34
N ARG A 101 -11.68 13.77 -10.63
CA ARG A 101 -11.99 15.19 -10.76
C ARG A 101 -12.92 15.47 -11.95
N GLU A 102 -12.71 14.78 -13.05
CA GLU A 102 -13.59 14.90 -14.24
C GLU A 102 -15.01 14.43 -13.93
N LEU A 103 -15.16 13.28 -13.27
CA LEU A 103 -16.47 12.68 -13.03
C LEU A 103 -17.23 13.30 -11.85
N HIS A 104 -16.51 13.74 -10.81
CA HIS A 104 -17.11 14.12 -9.52
C HIS A 104 -16.69 15.50 -9.03
N GLY A 105 -15.82 16.23 -9.73
CA GLY A 105 -15.35 17.57 -9.36
C GLY A 105 -14.41 17.61 -8.16
N ARG A 106 -13.87 16.45 -7.72
CA ARG A 106 -12.99 16.32 -6.55
C ARG A 106 -11.95 15.24 -6.72
N SER A 107 -10.87 15.33 -5.93
CA SER A 107 -9.82 14.31 -5.94
C SER A 107 -10.38 12.94 -5.54
N PHE A 108 -9.70 11.87 -5.92
CA PHE A 108 -10.14 10.52 -5.58
C PHE A 108 -10.28 10.32 -4.06
N LEU A 109 -9.34 10.83 -3.28
CA LEU A 109 -9.36 10.70 -1.81
C LEU A 109 -10.45 11.56 -1.15
N ASP A 110 -10.87 12.67 -1.77
CA ASP A 110 -11.96 13.52 -1.30
C ASP A 110 -13.34 13.06 -1.79
N ALA A 111 -13.38 12.11 -2.72
CA ALA A 111 -14.62 11.53 -3.23
C ALA A 111 -15.30 10.65 -2.17
N THR A 112 -16.62 10.51 -2.24
CA THR A 112 -17.35 9.59 -1.37
C THR A 112 -16.98 8.13 -1.67
N PRO A 113 -17.17 7.17 -0.75
CA PRO A 113 -16.92 5.76 -1.01
C PRO A 113 -17.58 5.26 -2.30
N ASP A 114 -18.84 5.58 -2.52
CA ASP A 114 -19.57 5.18 -3.72
C ASP A 114 -18.96 5.77 -5.00
N GLN A 115 -18.51 7.03 -4.95
CA GLN A 115 -17.82 7.69 -6.06
C GLN A 115 -16.49 7.03 -6.38
N ARG A 116 -15.70 6.65 -5.36
CA ARG A 116 -14.44 5.92 -5.54
C ARG A 116 -14.68 4.56 -6.22
N VAL A 117 -15.68 3.82 -5.76
CA VAL A 117 -16.11 2.56 -6.38
C VAL A 117 -16.54 2.79 -7.82
N ALA A 118 -17.30 3.85 -8.11
CA ALA A 118 -17.74 4.16 -9.49
C ALA A 118 -16.56 4.46 -10.42
N VAL A 119 -15.55 5.22 -9.97
CA VAL A 119 -14.31 5.47 -10.72
C VAL A 119 -13.59 4.16 -11.01
N LEU A 120 -13.36 3.32 -9.97
CA LEU A 120 -12.68 2.05 -10.14
C LEU A 120 -13.43 1.09 -11.06
N THR A 121 -14.76 1.00 -10.92
CA THR A 121 -15.61 0.18 -11.78
C THR A 121 -15.52 0.62 -13.25
N ARG A 122 -15.49 1.94 -13.50
CA ARG A 122 -15.35 2.47 -14.85
C ARG A 122 -14.04 2.06 -15.51
N ILE A 123 -12.92 2.21 -14.83
CA ILE A 123 -11.61 1.81 -15.38
C ILE A 123 -11.48 0.29 -15.52
N ALA A 124 -12.04 -0.47 -14.59
CA ALA A 124 -12.06 -1.94 -14.65
C ALA A 124 -12.90 -2.48 -15.83
N ALA A 125 -14.02 -1.84 -16.14
CA ALA A 125 -14.87 -2.25 -17.28
C ALA A 125 -14.14 -2.15 -18.63
N ALA A 126 -13.14 -1.27 -18.75
CA ALA A 126 -12.34 -1.08 -19.96
C ALA A 126 -11.06 -1.92 -20.00
N GLU A 127 -10.84 -2.88 -19.08
CA GLU A 127 -9.60 -3.66 -18.95
C GLU A 127 -9.17 -4.34 -20.25
N HIS A 128 -10.10 -4.80 -21.07
CA HIS A 128 -9.80 -5.49 -22.34
C HIS A 128 -9.54 -4.55 -23.52
N GLU A 129 -10.06 -3.34 -23.47
CA GLU A 129 -9.91 -2.33 -24.53
C GLU A 129 -9.68 -0.94 -23.91
N PRO A 130 -8.56 -0.73 -23.21
CA PRO A 130 -8.26 0.53 -22.53
C PRO A 130 -8.06 1.65 -23.56
N LYS A 131 -8.63 2.82 -23.28
CA LYS A 131 -8.56 4.01 -24.15
C LYS A 131 -7.96 5.24 -23.46
N THR A 132 -8.03 5.27 -22.13
CA THR A 132 -7.53 6.37 -21.32
C THR A 132 -6.31 5.96 -20.49
N PRO A 133 -5.47 6.91 -20.05
CA PRO A 133 -4.33 6.57 -19.22
C PRO A 133 -4.69 5.82 -17.93
N ALA A 134 -5.81 6.14 -17.30
CA ALA A 134 -6.30 5.44 -16.10
C ALA A 134 -6.68 3.98 -16.40
N GLU A 135 -7.33 3.73 -17.54
CA GLU A 135 -7.70 2.39 -18.00
C GLU A 135 -6.46 1.56 -18.36
N HIS A 136 -5.44 2.15 -19.02
CA HIS A 136 -4.17 1.50 -19.29
C HIS A 136 -3.38 1.14 -18.02
N PHE A 137 -3.53 1.93 -16.95
CA PHE A 137 -2.86 1.67 -15.68
C PHE A 137 -3.51 0.55 -14.87
N PHE A 138 -4.81 0.35 -15.01
CA PHE A 138 -5.58 -0.58 -14.17
C PHE A 138 -5.08 -2.03 -14.19
N PRO A 139 -4.73 -2.66 -15.34
CA PRO A 139 -4.21 -4.02 -15.36
C PRO A 139 -2.93 -4.19 -14.52
N GLU A 140 -2.02 -3.21 -14.57
CA GLU A 140 -0.80 -3.24 -13.78
C GLU A 140 -1.09 -3.06 -12.29
N LEU A 141 -1.94 -2.11 -11.92
CA LEU A 141 -2.39 -1.89 -10.55
C LEU A 141 -3.05 -3.16 -9.97
N LYS A 142 -3.99 -3.75 -10.69
CA LYS A 142 -4.68 -5.00 -10.31
C LYS A 142 -3.70 -6.15 -10.14
N HIS A 143 -2.81 -6.36 -11.11
CA HIS A 143 -1.81 -7.42 -11.07
C HIS A 143 -0.92 -7.31 -9.84
N TRP A 144 -0.36 -6.13 -9.59
CA TRP A 144 0.53 -5.92 -8.45
C TRP A 144 -0.21 -5.99 -7.11
N THR A 145 -1.45 -5.52 -7.05
CA THR A 145 -2.30 -5.66 -5.85
C THR A 145 -2.54 -7.13 -5.54
N ALA A 146 -3.02 -7.90 -6.50
CA ALA A 146 -3.29 -9.33 -6.32
C ALA A 146 -2.02 -10.11 -5.98
N ARG A 147 -0.93 -9.90 -6.73
CA ARG A 147 0.35 -10.56 -6.47
C ARG A 147 0.86 -10.26 -5.07
N SER A 148 0.87 -8.99 -4.65
CA SER A 148 1.36 -8.58 -3.34
C SER A 148 0.51 -9.16 -2.22
N TYR A 149 -0.81 -9.18 -2.40
CA TYR A 149 -1.73 -9.74 -1.43
C TYR A 149 -1.52 -11.25 -1.26
N TYR A 150 -1.63 -12.03 -2.34
CA TYR A 150 -1.56 -13.50 -2.28
C TYR A 150 -0.17 -14.07 -1.98
N THR A 151 0.88 -13.26 -2.05
CA THR A 151 2.22 -13.61 -1.59
C THR A 151 2.53 -13.08 -0.18
N SER A 152 1.64 -12.32 0.42
CA SER A 152 1.78 -11.83 1.79
C SER A 152 1.47 -12.91 2.82
N LYS A 153 1.96 -12.73 4.06
CA LYS A 153 1.59 -13.61 5.17
C LYS A 153 0.07 -13.65 5.38
N VAL A 154 -0.61 -12.53 5.22
CA VAL A 154 -2.06 -12.42 5.38
C VAL A 154 -2.78 -13.22 4.30
N GLY A 155 -2.45 -13.00 3.02
CA GLY A 155 -3.06 -13.71 1.91
C GLY A 155 -2.82 -15.22 1.97
N ILE A 156 -1.60 -15.64 2.33
CA ILE A 156 -1.26 -17.07 2.40
C ILE A 156 -1.98 -17.76 3.56
N HIS A 157 -1.99 -17.17 4.75
CA HIS A 157 -2.49 -17.88 5.94
C HIS A 157 -3.95 -17.58 6.26
N ALA A 158 -4.40 -16.33 6.13
CA ALA A 158 -5.77 -15.97 6.48
C ALA A 158 -6.75 -16.27 5.34
N ASP A 159 -6.42 -15.87 4.11
CA ASP A 159 -7.31 -16.04 2.96
C ASP A 159 -7.20 -17.43 2.35
N GLN A 160 -6.01 -17.86 1.93
CA GLN A 160 -5.80 -19.18 1.31
C GLN A 160 -5.74 -20.34 2.30
N GLN A 161 -5.67 -20.06 3.61
CA GLN A 161 -5.56 -21.07 4.68
C GLN A 161 -4.44 -22.11 4.44
N TYR A 162 -3.36 -21.69 3.77
CA TYR A 162 -2.26 -22.57 3.44
C TYR A 162 -1.54 -23.07 4.70
N LYS A 163 -1.50 -24.38 4.87
CA LYS A 163 -0.93 -25.06 6.05
C LYS A 163 0.51 -25.57 5.84
N GLY A 164 1.13 -25.25 4.72
CA GLY A 164 2.44 -25.77 4.32
C GLY A 164 2.35 -27.07 3.54
N ASN A 165 3.51 -27.56 3.11
CA ASN A 165 3.58 -28.86 2.45
C ASN A 165 3.42 -29.97 3.49
N VAL A 166 2.35 -30.74 3.38
CA VAL A 166 2.07 -31.90 4.25
C VAL A 166 2.49 -33.15 3.50
N TYR A 167 3.35 -33.96 4.13
CA TYR A 167 3.71 -35.27 3.57
C TYR A 167 2.50 -36.21 3.72
N GLN A 168 1.87 -36.54 2.60
CA GLN A 168 0.78 -37.53 2.57
C GLN A 168 1.36 -38.92 2.31
N ARG A 169 1.10 -39.85 3.23
CA ARG A 169 1.42 -41.27 3.06
C ARG A 169 0.25 -41.95 2.36
N GLY A 170 0.47 -42.50 1.17
CA GLY A 170 -0.40 -43.49 0.58
C GLY A 170 -1.41 -43.04 -0.47
N GLU A 171 -1.82 -41.78 -0.52
CA GLU A 171 -2.65 -41.27 -1.61
C GLU A 171 -2.01 -40.03 -2.23
N TYR A 172 -1.99 -40.02 -3.55
CA TYR A 172 -1.58 -38.83 -4.29
C TYR A 172 -2.63 -37.76 -4.07
N ALA A 173 -2.23 -36.63 -3.48
CA ALA A 173 -3.12 -35.46 -3.40
C ALA A 173 -3.24 -34.80 -4.79
N GLY A 174 -3.54 -35.59 -5.79
CA GLY A 174 -3.88 -35.14 -7.12
C GLY A 174 -5.38 -35.12 -7.30
N TYR A 175 -5.87 -34.22 -8.10
CA TYR A 175 -7.23 -34.28 -8.57
C TYR A 175 -7.45 -35.62 -9.26
N ASP A 176 -8.42 -36.40 -8.83
CA ASP A 176 -8.97 -37.45 -9.65
C ASP A 176 -9.50 -36.78 -10.92
N ALA A 177 -8.73 -36.90 -11.98
CA ALA A 177 -9.18 -36.52 -13.31
C ALA A 177 -10.34 -37.44 -13.67
N LYS A 178 -11.57 -36.97 -13.45
CA LYS A 178 -12.77 -37.59 -13.96
C LYS A 178 -13.04 -37.10 -15.35
#